data_b6bcf0c035de6d09917452f6f21f4688
#
_entry.id   b6bcf0c035de6d09917452f6f21f4688
#
_cell.length_a   1.000
_cell.length_b   1.000
_cell.length_c   1.000
_cell.angle_alpha   90.00
_cell.angle_beta   90.00
_cell.angle_gamma   90.00
#
_symmetry.space_group_name_H-M   'P 1'
#
loop_
_entity.id
_entity.type
_entity.pdbx_description
1 polymer ?
#
loop_
_entity_poly.entity_id
_entity_poly.type
_entity_poly.pdbx_seq_one_letter_code
_entity_poly.pdbx_strand_id
1 'polypeptide(L)'
;MSDLMTEQKRYYAERAPEYDDWWYRRGRYALEPRALERWHADAAEAEDALEAFPPGRSVLELAAGTGIWTRKLVRLADRVVAVDANAETLALNTSDAELVQADVFEWESGERFDLVFFSFWLSHVPDVRFDEFWAHVRAALAPDDRVFLVDSGAGETGHTGTDQAGGEETRSLSDGRTFRIVKRRWLPDELAERVRRLGFELDLHDSANGHFLYGGGALA
;
A
#
# COMPACT_ATOMS: atom_id res chain seq x y z
N MET A 1 2.67 -2.46 -21.79
CA MET A 1 2.96 -2.28 -20.36
C MET A 1 3.11 -0.82 -19.94
N SER A 2 3.85 0.04 -20.66
CA SER A 2 3.92 1.47 -20.30
C SER A 2 2.55 2.15 -20.31
N ASP A 3 1.65 1.72 -21.19
CA ASP A 3 0.28 2.24 -21.29
C ASP A 3 -0.57 1.93 -20.04
N LEU A 4 -0.53 0.68 -19.54
CA LEU A 4 -1.28 0.26 -18.35
C LEU A 4 -0.81 0.99 -17.08
N MET A 5 0.50 1.15 -16.88
CA MET A 5 1.04 1.89 -15.73
C MET A 5 0.69 3.38 -15.79
N THR A 6 0.70 3.96 -16.98
CA THR A 6 0.27 5.35 -17.19
C THR A 6 -1.22 5.51 -16.90
N GLU A 7 -2.05 4.58 -17.37
CA GLU A 7 -3.49 4.55 -17.11
C GLU A 7 -3.79 4.39 -15.61
N GLN A 8 -3.06 3.51 -14.91
CA GLN A 8 -3.16 3.32 -13.47
C GLN A 8 -2.79 4.58 -12.67
N LYS A 9 -1.67 5.24 -13.00
CA LYS A 9 -1.28 6.52 -12.36
C LYS A 9 -2.38 7.56 -12.55
N ARG A 10 -2.89 7.69 -13.78
CA ARG A 10 -3.99 8.61 -14.09
C ARG A 10 -5.25 8.27 -13.28
N TYR A 11 -5.60 6.99 -13.16
CA TYR A 11 -6.74 6.55 -12.33
C TYR A 11 -6.59 7.04 -10.89
N TYR A 12 -5.43 6.86 -10.26
CA TYR A 12 -5.22 7.25 -8.87
C TYR A 12 -5.15 8.77 -8.70
N ALA A 13 -4.59 9.51 -9.65
CA ALA A 13 -4.64 10.97 -9.64
C ALA A 13 -6.08 11.48 -9.68
N GLU A 14 -6.88 10.98 -10.61
CA GLU A 14 -8.29 11.38 -10.77
C GLU A 14 -9.19 10.86 -9.64
N ARG A 15 -8.82 9.76 -8.98
CA ARG A 15 -9.51 9.19 -7.82
C ARG A 15 -9.17 9.91 -6.50
N ALA A 16 -8.14 10.72 -6.44
CA ALA A 16 -7.67 11.34 -5.21
C ALA A 16 -8.79 11.94 -4.34
N PRO A 17 -9.78 12.70 -4.88
CA PRO A 17 -10.84 13.29 -4.08
C PRO A 17 -11.81 12.28 -3.43
N GLU A 18 -11.91 11.06 -3.97
CA GLU A 18 -12.82 10.01 -3.48
C GLU A 18 -12.07 8.83 -2.83
N TYR A 19 -10.73 8.90 -2.73
CA TYR A 19 -9.92 7.79 -2.21
C TYR A 19 -10.23 7.50 -0.74
N ASP A 20 -10.32 8.52 0.08
CA ASP A 20 -10.60 8.40 1.50
C ASP A 20 -12.00 7.83 1.79
N ASP A 21 -12.97 8.05 0.89
CA ASP A 21 -14.30 7.47 1.03
C ASP A 21 -14.28 5.93 0.95
N TRP A 22 -13.34 5.37 0.19
CA TRP A 22 -13.13 3.93 0.18
C TRP A 22 -12.62 3.42 1.55
N TRP A 23 -11.63 4.07 2.12
CA TRP A 23 -11.07 3.67 3.42
C TRP A 23 -12.10 3.82 4.55
N TYR A 24 -12.78 4.97 4.60
CA TYR A 24 -13.77 5.26 5.64
C TYR A 24 -15.17 4.70 5.34
N ARG A 25 -15.32 3.92 4.27
CA ARG A 25 -16.57 3.27 3.86
C ARG A 25 -17.74 4.23 3.74
N ARG A 26 -17.53 5.35 3.04
CA ARG A 26 -18.52 6.41 2.80
C ARG A 26 -19.06 6.38 1.37
N GLY A 27 -20.18 7.08 1.16
CA GLY A 27 -20.75 7.26 -0.18
C GLY A 27 -21.01 5.93 -0.87
N ARG A 28 -20.49 5.75 -2.07
CA ARG A 28 -20.63 4.52 -2.89
C ARG A 28 -19.96 3.30 -2.28
N TYR A 29 -19.08 3.49 -1.31
CA TYR A 29 -18.36 2.42 -0.60
C TYR A 29 -18.98 2.07 0.76
N ALA A 30 -20.11 2.70 1.09
CA ALA A 30 -20.80 2.43 2.35
C ALA A 30 -21.17 0.95 2.47
N LEU A 31 -21.00 0.41 3.67
CA LEU A 31 -21.30 -0.98 4.00
C LEU A 31 -22.47 -1.06 4.96
N GLU A 32 -23.16 -2.19 4.94
CA GLU A 32 -24.14 -2.53 5.99
C GLU A 32 -23.45 -2.59 7.37
N PRO A 33 -24.14 -2.28 8.48
CA PRO A 33 -23.52 -2.10 9.80
C PRO A 33 -22.60 -3.24 10.22
N ARG A 34 -23.00 -4.50 10.06
CA ARG A 34 -22.18 -5.67 10.43
C ARG A 34 -20.92 -5.82 9.54
N ALA A 35 -21.01 -5.44 8.26
CA ALA A 35 -19.86 -5.47 7.37
C ALA A 35 -18.90 -4.33 7.69
N LEU A 36 -19.44 -3.16 8.08
CA LEU A 36 -18.65 -2.02 8.53
C LEU A 36 -17.90 -2.33 9.83
N GLU A 37 -18.56 -3.00 10.80
CA GLU A 37 -17.91 -3.44 12.04
C GLU A 37 -16.72 -4.37 11.75
N ARG A 38 -16.90 -5.36 10.84
CA ARG A 38 -15.81 -6.26 10.44
C ARG A 38 -14.67 -5.54 9.74
N TRP A 39 -14.99 -4.58 8.86
CA TRP A 39 -13.99 -3.76 8.21
C TRP A 39 -13.15 -2.97 9.21
N HIS A 40 -13.80 -2.31 10.18
CA HIS A 40 -13.10 -1.55 11.21
C HIS A 40 -12.29 -2.44 12.15
N ALA A 41 -12.78 -3.64 12.48
CA ALA A 41 -12.03 -4.59 13.29
C ALA A 41 -10.73 -5.02 12.57
N ASP A 42 -10.81 -5.36 11.28
CA ASP A 42 -9.65 -5.72 10.49
C ASP A 42 -8.67 -4.54 10.29
N ALA A 43 -9.20 -3.32 10.11
CA ALA A 43 -8.37 -2.13 10.03
C ALA A 43 -7.62 -1.88 11.34
N ALA A 44 -8.30 -2.00 12.48
CA ALA A 44 -7.69 -1.88 13.80
C ALA A 44 -6.63 -2.97 14.03
N GLU A 45 -6.88 -4.21 13.61
CA GLU A 45 -5.93 -5.32 13.71
C GLU A 45 -4.61 -5.01 12.96
N ALA A 46 -4.71 -4.50 11.73
CA ALA A 46 -3.52 -4.12 10.95
C ALA A 46 -2.80 -2.90 11.56
N GLU A 47 -3.54 -1.94 12.13
CA GLU A 47 -3.00 -0.79 12.83
C GLU A 47 -2.27 -1.19 14.11
N ASP A 48 -2.90 -2.04 14.95
CA ASP A 48 -2.30 -2.56 16.18
C ASP A 48 -1.02 -3.37 15.88
N ALA A 49 -1.02 -4.14 14.78
CA ALA A 49 0.17 -4.87 14.35
C ALA A 49 1.32 -3.95 13.93
N LEU A 50 1.03 -2.84 13.24
CA LEU A 50 2.02 -1.82 12.91
C LEU A 50 2.53 -1.12 14.18
N GLU A 51 1.66 -0.79 15.13
CA GLU A 51 2.05 -0.15 16.40
C GLU A 51 2.91 -1.08 17.27
N ALA A 52 2.63 -2.38 17.27
CA ALA A 52 3.43 -3.39 17.96
C ALA A 52 4.75 -3.72 17.24
N PHE A 53 4.80 -3.48 15.93
CA PHE A 53 6.02 -3.69 15.15
C PHE A 53 7.02 -2.58 15.48
N PRO A 54 8.28 -2.92 15.85
CA PRO A 54 9.22 -1.90 16.26
C PRO A 54 9.41 -0.85 15.16
N PRO A 55 8.90 0.38 15.32
CA PRO A 55 9.19 1.42 14.36
C PRO A 55 10.67 1.77 14.49
N GLY A 56 11.28 2.13 13.41
CA GLY A 56 12.56 2.79 13.47
C GLY A 56 12.40 4.26 13.85
N ARG A 57 13.52 4.97 14.01
CA ARG A 57 13.51 6.43 14.19
C ARG A 57 13.15 7.15 12.89
N SER A 58 13.49 6.54 11.75
CA SER A 58 13.22 7.05 10.40
C SER A 58 12.41 6.06 9.59
N VAL A 59 11.33 6.54 8.97
CA VAL A 59 10.43 5.74 8.15
C VAL A 59 10.34 6.30 6.74
N LEU A 60 10.46 5.43 5.75
CA LEU A 60 10.11 5.71 4.38
C LEU A 60 8.76 5.08 4.07
N GLU A 61 7.78 5.89 3.72
CA GLU A 61 6.49 5.43 3.22
C GLU A 61 6.46 5.53 1.69
N LEU A 62 6.30 4.40 1.00
CA LEU A 62 6.18 4.33 -0.45
C LEU A 62 4.71 4.26 -0.86
N ALA A 63 4.34 5.03 -1.90
CA ALA A 63 2.97 5.18 -2.39
C ALA A 63 2.01 5.68 -1.28
N ALA A 64 2.39 6.77 -0.62
CA ALA A 64 1.72 7.31 0.56
C ALA A 64 0.28 7.80 0.33
N GLY A 65 -0.08 8.12 -0.91
CA GLY A 65 -1.41 8.56 -1.29
C GLY A 65 -1.87 9.80 -0.50
N THR A 66 -3.09 9.74 0.02
CA THR A 66 -3.74 10.82 0.79
C THR A 66 -3.28 10.90 2.25
N GLY A 67 -2.33 10.06 2.66
CA GLY A 67 -1.72 10.09 3.99
C GLY A 67 -2.51 9.37 5.09
N ILE A 68 -3.37 8.43 4.74
CA ILE A 68 -4.12 7.62 5.74
C ILE A 68 -3.16 6.95 6.73
N TRP A 69 -2.12 6.31 6.22
CA TRP A 69 -1.10 5.65 7.02
C TRP A 69 0.01 6.60 7.46
N THR A 70 0.35 7.61 6.65
CA THR A 70 1.33 8.64 7.02
C THR A 70 0.99 9.28 8.38
N ARG A 71 -0.30 9.61 8.60
CA ARG A 71 -0.79 10.17 9.89
C ARG A 71 -0.59 9.25 11.09
N LYS A 72 -0.43 7.94 10.87
CA LYS A 72 -0.10 6.97 11.92
C LYS A 72 1.42 6.90 12.11
N LEU A 73 2.15 6.81 11.02
CA LEU A 73 3.62 6.70 11.04
C LEU A 73 4.30 7.89 11.73
N VAL A 74 3.81 9.12 11.52
CA VAL A 74 4.35 10.33 12.19
C VAL A 74 4.14 10.34 13.71
N ARG A 75 3.30 9.46 14.25
CA ARG A 75 3.13 9.28 15.69
C ARG A 75 4.07 8.19 16.26
N LEU A 76 4.59 7.34 15.37
CA LEU A 76 5.41 6.19 15.74
C LEU A 76 6.91 6.42 15.54
N ALA A 77 7.30 7.39 14.71
CA ALA A 77 8.69 7.64 14.32
C ALA A 77 9.07 9.12 14.48
N ASP A 78 10.37 9.37 14.65
CA ASP A 78 10.91 10.73 14.77
C ASP A 78 10.84 11.48 13.42
N ARG A 79 10.96 10.76 12.32
CA ARG A 79 10.95 11.30 10.95
C ARG A 79 10.26 10.35 10.00
N VAL A 80 9.39 10.89 9.15
CA VAL A 80 8.72 10.16 8.06
C VAL A 80 8.93 10.89 6.74
N VAL A 81 9.40 10.17 5.73
CA VAL A 81 9.43 10.61 4.34
C VAL A 81 8.35 9.84 3.59
N ALA A 82 7.38 10.55 3.01
CA ALA A 82 6.23 9.98 2.34
C ALA A 82 6.28 10.28 0.83
N VAL A 83 6.45 9.25 0.03
CA VAL A 83 6.64 9.33 -1.43
C VAL A 83 5.40 8.88 -2.16
N ASP A 84 4.92 9.67 -3.12
CA ASP A 84 3.86 9.28 -4.05
C ASP A 84 4.09 9.92 -5.43
N ALA A 85 3.69 9.23 -6.48
CA ALA A 85 3.83 9.73 -7.86
C ALA A 85 2.82 10.84 -8.19
N ASN A 86 1.66 10.85 -7.52
CA ASN A 86 0.55 11.75 -7.84
C ASN A 86 0.55 12.99 -6.93
N ALA A 87 0.75 14.16 -7.51
CA ALA A 87 0.65 15.43 -6.80
C ALA A 87 -0.74 15.64 -6.18
N GLU A 88 -1.78 15.15 -6.84
CA GLU A 88 -3.18 15.26 -6.41
C GLU A 88 -3.44 14.52 -5.11
N THR A 89 -2.87 13.33 -4.93
CA THR A 89 -2.99 12.57 -3.67
C THR A 89 -2.13 13.18 -2.58
N LEU A 90 -0.90 13.57 -2.89
CA LEU A 90 -0.01 14.24 -1.93
C LEU A 90 -0.57 15.55 -1.41
N ALA A 91 -1.27 16.33 -2.25
CA ALA A 91 -1.91 17.58 -1.82
C ALA A 91 -3.00 17.37 -0.74
N LEU A 92 -3.53 16.17 -0.61
CA LEU A 92 -4.50 15.78 0.43
C LEU A 92 -3.83 15.21 1.68
N ASN A 93 -2.55 14.89 1.62
CA ASN A 93 -1.78 14.43 2.77
C ASN A 93 -1.39 15.61 3.66
N THR A 94 -2.14 15.81 4.74
CA THR A 94 -1.95 16.90 5.70
C THR A 94 -1.13 16.50 6.93
N SER A 95 -0.36 15.43 6.85
CA SER A 95 0.53 15.01 7.94
C SER A 95 1.78 15.90 8.03
N ASP A 96 2.49 15.80 9.16
CA ASP A 96 3.78 16.49 9.37
C ASP A 96 4.97 15.75 8.74
N ALA A 97 4.73 14.82 7.81
CA ALA A 97 5.78 14.10 7.10
C ALA A 97 6.45 14.97 6.02
N GLU A 98 7.66 14.61 5.67
CA GLU A 98 8.32 15.13 4.47
C GLU A 98 7.70 14.51 3.22
N LEU A 99 6.97 15.31 2.44
CA LEU A 99 6.27 14.83 1.25
C LEU A 99 7.15 14.96 0.02
N VAL A 100 7.31 13.86 -0.73
CA VAL A 100 8.13 13.79 -1.94
C VAL A 100 7.28 13.31 -3.11
N GLN A 101 7.13 14.14 -4.13
CA GLN A 101 6.49 13.70 -5.37
C GLN A 101 7.49 12.98 -6.26
N ALA A 102 7.40 11.66 -6.31
CA ALA A 102 8.26 10.83 -7.18
C ALA A 102 7.61 9.48 -7.48
N ASP A 103 7.98 8.91 -8.63
CA ASP A 103 7.64 7.52 -8.96
C ASP A 103 8.52 6.57 -8.14
N VAL A 104 7.92 5.63 -7.43
CA VAL A 104 8.60 4.64 -6.57
C VAL A 104 9.65 3.82 -7.33
N PHE A 105 9.48 3.67 -8.64
CA PHE A 105 10.41 2.93 -9.49
C PHE A 105 11.55 3.77 -10.07
N GLU A 106 11.45 5.08 -10.01
CA GLU A 106 12.43 6.02 -10.57
C GLU A 106 13.16 6.81 -9.47
N TRP A 107 12.63 6.76 -8.24
CA TRP A 107 13.15 7.53 -7.14
C TRP A 107 14.16 6.73 -6.32
N GLU A 108 15.27 7.40 -6.01
CA GLU A 108 16.30 6.91 -5.09
C GLU A 108 16.42 7.89 -3.93
N SER A 109 16.30 7.40 -2.70
CA SER A 109 16.29 8.26 -1.52
C SER A 109 17.62 8.96 -1.25
N GLY A 110 18.72 8.41 -1.72
CA GLY A 110 20.08 8.85 -1.36
C GLY A 110 20.45 8.59 0.12
N GLU A 111 19.51 8.14 0.94
CA GLU A 111 19.66 7.79 2.36
C GLU A 111 18.98 6.46 2.67
N ARG A 112 19.19 5.95 3.89
CA ARG A 112 18.60 4.69 4.35
C ARG A 112 17.73 4.94 5.56
N PHE A 113 16.71 4.09 5.73
CA PHE A 113 15.67 4.19 6.73
C PHE A 113 15.64 2.94 7.61
N ASP A 114 15.22 3.12 8.87
CA ASP A 114 15.05 2.03 9.83
C ASP A 114 13.80 1.17 9.50
N LEU A 115 12.82 1.77 8.82
CA LEU A 115 11.62 1.08 8.34
C LEU A 115 11.23 1.58 6.95
N VAL A 116 10.98 0.65 6.02
CA VAL A 116 10.24 0.92 4.79
C VAL A 116 8.82 0.41 4.95
N PHE A 117 7.85 1.29 4.77
CA PHE A 117 6.43 0.99 4.83
C PHE A 117 5.75 1.24 3.50
N PHE A 118 4.78 0.43 3.14
CA PHE A 118 3.86 0.70 2.02
C PHE A 118 2.51 0.04 2.26
N SER A 119 1.46 0.71 1.80
CA SER A 119 0.10 0.21 1.92
C SER A 119 -0.66 0.26 0.60
N PHE A 120 -1.44 -0.80 0.31
CA PHE A 120 -2.29 -0.92 -0.90
C PHE A 120 -1.55 -0.59 -2.21
N TRP A 121 -0.27 -0.92 -2.24
CA TRP A 121 0.62 -0.66 -3.36
C TRP A 121 1.08 -1.94 -4.06
N LEU A 122 1.51 -2.97 -3.29
CA LEU A 122 2.13 -4.17 -3.86
C LEU A 122 1.16 -4.92 -4.79
N SER A 123 -0.13 -4.89 -4.49
CA SER A 123 -1.19 -5.42 -5.35
C SER A 123 -1.30 -4.71 -6.71
N HIS A 124 -0.71 -3.52 -6.84
CA HIS A 124 -0.67 -2.70 -8.04
C HIS A 124 0.66 -2.73 -8.78
N VAL A 125 1.61 -3.51 -8.29
CA VAL A 125 2.92 -3.72 -8.92
C VAL A 125 2.78 -4.85 -9.95
N PRO A 126 3.09 -4.58 -11.25
CA PRO A 126 3.12 -5.62 -12.26
C PRO A 126 4.11 -6.73 -11.90
N ASP A 127 3.77 -7.97 -12.21
CA ASP A 127 4.59 -9.13 -11.89
C ASP A 127 6.03 -9.03 -12.41
N VAL A 128 6.19 -8.45 -13.58
CA VAL A 128 7.49 -8.23 -14.24
C VAL A 128 8.34 -7.14 -13.59
N ARG A 129 7.76 -6.31 -12.71
CA ARG A 129 8.46 -5.27 -11.94
C ARG A 129 8.54 -5.60 -10.44
N PHE A 130 8.07 -6.76 -10.03
CA PHE A 130 8.05 -7.17 -8.63
C PHE A 130 9.46 -7.19 -8.02
N ASP A 131 10.40 -7.85 -8.70
CA ASP A 131 11.78 -7.96 -8.20
C ASP A 131 12.49 -6.60 -8.19
N GLU A 132 12.21 -5.75 -9.17
CA GLU A 132 12.70 -4.36 -9.22
C GLU A 132 12.20 -3.55 -8.03
N PHE A 133 10.89 -3.63 -7.71
CA PHE A 133 10.33 -2.96 -6.54
C PHE A 133 11.04 -3.38 -5.25
N TRP A 134 11.22 -4.67 -5.04
CA TRP A 134 11.90 -5.17 -3.84
C TRP A 134 13.40 -4.83 -3.80
N ALA A 135 14.04 -4.64 -4.96
CA ALA A 135 15.40 -4.09 -5.00
C ALA A 135 15.45 -2.63 -4.52
N HIS A 136 14.45 -1.79 -4.86
CA HIS A 136 14.31 -0.43 -4.32
C HIS A 136 14.05 -0.43 -2.81
N VAL A 137 13.16 -1.30 -2.31
CA VAL A 137 12.94 -1.48 -0.86
C VAL A 137 14.25 -1.82 -0.16
N ARG A 138 15.02 -2.79 -0.67
CA ARG A 138 16.34 -3.17 -0.12
C ARG A 138 17.33 -2.00 -0.11
N ALA A 139 17.40 -1.24 -1.19
CA ALA A 139 18.33 -0.11 -1.31
C ALA A 139 18.03 1.00 -0.31
N ALA A 140 16.76 1.17 0.07
CA ALA A 140 16.31 2.15 1.04
C ALA A 140 16.45 1.71 2.50
N LEU A 141 16.67 0.42 2.78
CA LEU A 141 16.85 -0.10 4.15
C LEU A 141 18.30 0.02 4.60
N ALA A 142 18.52 0.42 5.85
CA ALA A 142 19.79 0.22 6.50
C ALA A 142 20.00 -1.26 6.86
N PRO A 143 21.23 -1.71 7.15
CA PRO A 143 21.48 -3.08 7.59
C PRO A 143 20.68 -3.41 8.85
N ASP A 144 20.09 -4.59 8.91
CA ASP A 144 19.27 -5.11 10.03
C ASP A 144 17.92 -4.38 10.23
N ASP A 145 17.55 -3.52 9.31
CA ASP A 145 16.28 -2.79 9.36
C ASP A 145 15.14 -3.51 8.62
N ARG A 146 13.94 -2.96 8.73
CA ARG A 146 12.71 -3.71 8.55
C ARG A 146 11.81 -3.13 7.48
N VAL A 147 10.94 -3.98 6.99
CA VAL A 147 9.82 -3.61 6.12
C VAL A 147 8.51 -4.02 6.79
N PHE A 148 7.48 -3.18 6.67
CA PHE A 148 6.11 -3.52 7.02
C PHE A 148 5.17 -3.14 5.89
N LEU A 149 4.19 -3.97 5.63
CA LEU A 149 3.22 -3.72 4.57
C LEU A 149 1.79 -4.01 5.02
N VAL A 150 0.86 -3.32 4.38
CA VAL A 150 -0.57 -3.61 4.43
C VAL A 150 -1.09 -3.63 3.00
N ASP A 151 -1.85 -4.63 2.61
CA ASP A 151 -2.49 -4.67 1.28
C ASP A 151 -3.87 -5.32 1.35
N SER A 152 -4.57 -5.37 0.24
CA SER A 152 -5.86 -6.03 0.13
C SER A 152 -5.73 -7.52 0.38
N GLY A 153 -6.49 -8.04 1.32
CA GLY A 153 -6.60 -9.46 1.60
C GLY A 153 -7.40 -10.21 0.53
N ALA A 154 -7.29 -11.53 0.53
CA ALA A 154 -7.98 -12.40 -0.42
C ALA A 154 -9.52 -12.36 -0.29
N GLY A 155 -10.03 -12.01 0.90
CA GLY A 155 -11.45 -11.87 1.21
C GLY A 155 -12.04 -10.49 0.88
N GLU A 156 -11.24 -9.56 0.36
CA GLU A 156 -11.74 -8.24 -0.02
C GLU A 156 -12.76 -8.35 -1.15
N THR A 157 -14.03 -8.32 -0.78
CA THR A 157 -15.18 -8.26 -1.69
C THR A 157 -15.74 -6.83 -1.69
N GLY A 158 -16.20 -6.35 -2.82
CA GLY A 158 -16.89 -5.05 -2.87
C GLY A 158 -16.24 -4.01 -3.76
N HIS A 159 -15.35 -4.43 -4.64
CA HIS A 159 -14.92 -3.58 -5.73
C HIS A 159 -15.84 -3.78 -6.95
N THR A 160 -16.21 -2.69 -7.57
CA THR A 160 -16.99 -2.66 -8.82
C THR A 160 -16.15 -3.04 -10.05
N GLY A 161 -15.14 -3.90 -9.86
CA GLY A 161 -14.23 -4.34 -10.90
C GLY A 161 -14.53 -5.77 -11.34
N THR A 162 -14.27 -6.07 -12.59
CA THR A 162 -14.25 -7.43 -13.13
C THR A 162 -12.81 -7.90 -13.20
N ASP A 163 -12.48 -8.98 -12.49
CA ASP A 163 -11.20 -9.64 -12.61
C ASP A 163 -10.99 -10.10 -14.06
N GLN A 164 -9.88 -9.66 -14.65
CA GLN A 164 -9.44 -10.12 -15.96
C GLN A 164 -8.25 -11.08 -15.81
N ALA A 165 -8.13 -12.01 -16.71
CA ALA A 165 -6.98 -12.89 -16.74
C ALA A 165 -5.68 -12.07 -16.85
N GLY A 166 -4.67 -12.41 -16.01
CA GLY A 166 -3.37 -11.73 -16.03
C GLY A 166 -3.16 -10.66 -14.95
N GLY A 167 -4.08 -10.52 -13.98
CA GLY A 167 -3.94 -9.55 -12.88
C GLY A 167 -4.27 -8.11 -13.29
N GLU A 168 -5.05 -7.91 -14.35
CA GLU A 168 -5.65 -6.63 -14.70
C GLU A 168 -7.07 -6.55 -14.15
N GLU A 169 -7.49 -5.36 -13.75
CA GLU A 169 -8.84 -5.08 -13.29
C GLU A 169 -9.31 -3.75 -13.87
N THR A 170 -10.60 -3.68 -14.25
CA THR A 170 -11.22 -2.43 -14.67
C THR A 170 -11.87 -1.76 -13.48
N ARG A 171 -11.52 -0.52 -13.20
CA ARG A 171 -12.07 0.31 -12.13
C ARG A 171 -12.86 1.49 -12.68
N SER A 172 -13.91 1.89 -11.98
CA SER A 172 -14.72 3.05 -12.32
C SER A 172 -14.60 4.14 -11.27
N LEU A 173 -14.57 5.40 -11.71
CA LEU A 173 -14.77 6.56 -10.86
C LEU A 173 -16.26 6.81 -10.63
N SER A 174 -16.58 7.70 -9.69
CA SER A 174 -17.97 8.07 -9.37
C SER A 174 -18.71 8.73 -10.55
N ASP A 175 -17.99 9.34 -11.48
CA ASP A 175 -18.52 9.93 -12.71
C ASP A 175 -18.71 8.93 -13.88
N GLY A 176 -18.40 7.66 -13.65
CA GLY A 176 -18.58 6.58 -14.64
C GLY A 176 -17.40 6.34 -15.57
N ARG A 177 -16.33 7.16 -15.52
CA ARG A 177 -15.10 6.87 -16.29
C ARG A 177 -14.45 5.60 -15.79
N THR A 178 -13.87 4.83 -16.69
CA THR A 178 -13.26 3.53 -16.41
C THR A 178 -11.78 3.52 -16.77
N PHE A 179 -11.00 2.77 -15.99
CA PHE A 179 -9.56 2.65 -16.15
C PHE A 179 -9.15 1.20 -15.90
N ARG A 180 -8.14 0.75 -16.61
CA ARG A 180 -7.48 -0.51 -16.32
C ARG A 180 -6.36 -0.28 -15.31
N ILE A 181 -6.26 -1.17 -14.34
CA ILE A 181 -5.21 -1.16 -13.34
C ILE A 181 -4.65 -2.57 -13.17
N VAL A 182 -3.44 -2.66 -12.67
CA VAL A 182 -2.91 -3.92 -12.12
C VAL A 182 -3.61 -4.17 -10.79
N LYS A 183 -4.11 -5.38 -10.57
CA LYS A 183 -4.60 -5.82 -9.27
C LYS A 183 -4.31 -7.30 -9.08
N ARG A 184 -3.40 -7.57 -8.18
CA ARG A 184 -3.07 -8.91 -7.70
C ARG A 184 -3.41 -9.02 -6.23
N ARG A 185 -4.10 -10.10 -5.84
CA ARG A 185 -4.30 -10.43 -4.44
C ARG A 185 -3.27 -11.47 -4.05
N TRP A 186 -2.51 -11.17 -3.02
CA TRP A 186 -1.50 -12.05 -2.49
C TRP A 186 -2.06 -12.90 -1.37
N LEU A 187 -1.66 -14.16 -1.31
CA LEU A 187 -1.80 -14.97 -0.11
C LEU A 187 -0.55 -14.78 0.76
N PRO A 188 -0.67 -14.76 2.10
CA PRO A 188 0.48 -14.54 3.00
C PRO A 188 1.66 -15.45 2.70
N ASP A 189 1.44 -16.76 2.64
CA ASP A 189 2.50 -17.76 2.39
C ASP A 189 3.12 -17.60 0.99
N GLU A 190 2.31 -17.30 -0.03
CA GLU A 190 2.79 -17.09 -1.40
C GLU A 190 3.73 -15.88 -1.47
N LEU A 191 3.31 -14.78 -0.86
CA LEU A 191 4.12 -13.57 -0.84
C LEU A 191 5.39 -13.77 -0.01
N ALA A 192 5.30 -14.34 1.18
CA ALA A 192 6.44 -14.61 2.04
C ALA A 192 7.49 -15.49 1.34
N GLU A 193 7.05 -16.57 0.66
CA GLU A 193 7.95 -17.42 -0.11
C GLU A 193 8.60 -16.69 -1.30
N ARG A 194 7.85 -15.82 -1.98
CA ARG A 194 8.38 -15.07 -3.11
C ARG A 194 9.44 -14.06 -2.68
N VAL A 195 9.20 -13.30 -1.62
CA VAL A 195 10.16 -12.31 -1.12
C VAL A 195 11.35 -12.94 -0.42
N ARG A 196 11.21 -14.15 0.14
CA ARG A 196 12.34 -14.94 0.68
C ARG A 196 13.40 -15.19 -0.39
N ARG A 197 13.00 -15.47 -1.62
CA ARG A 197 13.94 -15.63 -2.76
C ARG A 197 14.69 -14.35 -3.10
N LEU A 198 14.16 -13.22 -2.67
CA LEU A 198 14.78 -11.91 -2.78
C LEU A 198 15.54 -11.51 -1.51
N GLY A 199 15.67 -12.43 -0.52
CA GLY A 199 16.41 -12.25 0.73
C GLY A 199 15.67 -11.40 1.75
N PHE A 200 14.35 -11.53 1.84
CA PHE A 200 13.54 -10.96 2.93
C PHE A 200 12.85 -12.09 3.69
N GLU A 201 12.84 -12.02 5.00
CA GLU A 201 12.03 -12.88 5.86
C GLU A 201 10.87 -12.07 6.43
N LEU A 202 9.68 -12.31 5.93
CA LEU A 202 8.46 -11.63 6.35
C LEU A 202 7.50 -12.60 7.04
N ASP A 203 6.94 -12.16 8.15
CA ASP A 203 5.80 -12.77 8.82
C ASP A 203 4.54 -12.02 8.40
N LEU A 204 3.69 -12.67 7.60
CA LEU A 204 2.53 -12.07 6.94
C LEU A 204 1.26 -12.81 7.34
N HIS A 205 0.17 -12.06 7.55
CA HIS A 205 -1.10 -12.56 8.00
C HIS A 205 -2.26 -11.99 7.19
N ASP A 206 -3.35 -12.75 7.07
CA ASP A 206 -4.64 -12.18 6.74
C ASP A 206 -5.33 -11.69 8.01
N SER A 207 -6.03 -10.56 7.94
CA SER A 207 -6.89 -10.10 9.01
C SER A 207 -8.05 -11.07 9.27
N ALA A 208 -8.64 -11.03 10.47
CA ALA A 208 -9.62 -12.00 10.94
C ALA A 208 -10.82 -12.20 10.00
N ASN A 209 -11.23 -11.16 9.24
CA ASN A 209 -12.30 -11.25 8.24
C ASN A 209 -11.77 -11.24 6.80
N GLY A 210 -10.45 -11.23 6.61
CA GLY A 210 -9.79 -11.33 5.31
C GLY A 210 -9.79 -10.07 4.46
N HIS A 211 -10.12 -8.90 5.01
CA HIS A 211 -10.08 -7.65 4.25
C HIS A 211 -8.65 -7.20 3.94
N PHE A 212 -7.70 -7.47 4.83
CA PHE A 212 -6.31 -7.05 4.69
C PHE A 212 -5.34 -8.22 4.81
N LEU A 213 -4.27 -8.13 4.03
CA LEU A 213 -3.03 -8.82 4.23
C LEU A 213 -2.05 -7.82 4.86
N TYR A 214 -1.37 -8.18 5.94
CA TYR A 214 -0.43 -7.29 6.62
C TYR A 214 0.68 -8.07 7.30
N GLY A 215 1.73 -7.37 7.65
CA GLY A 215 2.86 -7.91 8.41
C GLY A 215 4.18 -7.32 7.96
N GLY A 216 5.26 -7.84 8.52
CA GLY A 216 6.59 -7.31 8.25
C GLY A 216 7.70 -8.26 8.62
N GLY A 217 8.92 -7.78 8.46
CA GLY A 217 10.14 -8.53 8.76
C GLY A 217 11.38 -7.76 8.37
N ALA A 218 12.47 -8.49 8.08
CA ALA A 218 13.77 -7.91 7.83
C ALA A 218 14.46 -8.56 6.60
N LEU A 219 15.61 -8.01 6.26
CA LEU A 219 16.54 -8.70 5.36
C LEU A 219 17.05 -9.98 6.03
N ALA A 220 17.14 -11.09 5.25
CA ALA A 220 17.63 -12.39 5.69
C ALA A 220 19.17 -12.40 5.80
#